data_d7a09d215bf3a1b5230a028f5d235e23
#
_entry.id   d7a09d215bf3a1b5230a028f5d235e23
#
_cell.length_a   1.000
_cell.length_b   1.000
_cell.length_c   1.000
_cell.angle_alpha   90.00
_cell.angle_beta   90.00
_cell.angle_gamma   90.00
#
_symmetry.space_group_name_H-M   'P 1'
#
loop_
_entity.id
_entity.type
_entity.pdbx_description
1 polymer ?
#
loop_
_entity_poly.entity_id
_entity_poly.type
_entity_poly.pdbx_seq_one_letter_code
_entity_poly.pdbx_strand_id
1 'polypeptide(L)'
;MINEVTLPLVTNEEEIQMYYGGVSEQIAEFQLEQQILGDHTYYRWQAQMKEDTAFQGYMDIPSLRLYFVIQTHKGMQVEIDKRISTAKAGTHNIFFGREECLGKDFLHRDDTIEVITVAISAENFAQMAVQYPEIFMAWYERYERGGNFILSPDHS
;
A
#
# COMPACT_ATOMS: atom_id res chain seq x y z
N MET A 1 -12.58 18.54 10.51
CA MET A 1 -12.06 17.45 11.38
C MET A 1 -11.76 16.23 10.53
N ILE A 2 -10.58 15.65 10.66
CA ILE A 2 -10.19 14.45 9.92
C ILE A 2 -10.50 13.23 10.78
N ASN A 3 -11.25 12.28 10.24
CA ASN A 3 -11.49 11.01 10.90
C ASN A 3 -10.21 10.18 10.85
N GLU A 4 -9.89 9.53 11.96
CA GLU A 4 -8.76 8.60 12.03
C GLU A 4 -9.28 7.18 12.19
N VAL A 5 -8.82 6.29 11.32
CA VAL A 5 -9.15 4.87 11.36
C VAL A 5 -7.86 4.10 11.48
N THR A 6 -7.73 3.33 12.55
CA THR A 6 -6.54 2.50 12.77
C THR A 6 -6.82 1.08 12.30
N LEU A 7 -6.00 0.63 11.36
CA LEU A 7 -6.05 -0.74 10.88
C LEU A 7 -5.37 -1.65 11.91
N PRO A 8 -6.01 -2.75 12.32
CA PRO A 8 -5.34 -3.72 13.18
C PRO A 8 -4.16 -4.35 12.43
N LEU A 9 -3.21 -4.86 13.17
CA LEU A 9 -2.14 -5.64 12.58
C LEU A 9 -2.75 -6.95 12.07
N VAL A 10 -2.92 -7.03 10.76
CA VAL A 10 -3.62 -8.13 10.12
C VAL A 10 -2.62 -8.99 9.38
N THR A 11 -2.66 -10.29 9.64
CA THR A 11 -1.72 -11.26 9.07
C THR A 11 -2.37 -12.12 7.99
N ASN A 12 -3.69 -12.03 7.81
CA ASN A 12 -4.40 -12.81 6.80
C ASN A 12 -5.49 -11.98 6.10
N GLU A 13 -5.94 -12.51 4.99
CA GLU A 13 -6.83 -11.88 4.04
C GLU A 13 -8.27 -11.74 4.54
N GLU A 14 -8.74 -12.75 5.25
CA GLU A 14 -10.10 -12.73 5.81
C GLU A 14 -10.26 -11.58 6.79
N GLU A 15 -9.23 -11.36 7.63
CA GLU A 15 -9.23 -10.26 8.58
C GLU A 15 -9.21 -8.91 7.89
N ILE A 16 -8.45 -8.77 6.79
CA ILE A 16 -8.43 -7.54 5.99
C ILE A 16 -9.82 -7.25 5.42
N GLN A 17 -10.46 -8.25 4.85
CA GLN A 17 -11.82 -8.10 4.30
C GLN A 17 -12.85 -7.76 5.38
N MET A 18 -12.78 -8.45 6.51
CA MET A 18 -13.64 -8.16 7.66
C MET A 18 -13.45 -6.75 8.16
N TYR A 19 -12.20 -6.30 8.18
CA TYR A 19 -11.89 -4.95 8.65
C TYR A 19 -12.51 -3.89 7.75
N TYR A 20 -12.28 -3.97 6.43
CA TYR A 20 -12.84 -3.00 5.50
C TYR A 20 -14.36 -3.08 5.44
N GLY A 21 -14.94 -4.26 5.60
CA GLY A 21 -16.38 -4.43 5.73
C GLY A 21 -16.96 -3.82 7.01
N GLY A 22 -16.13 -3.64 8.04
CA GLY A 22 -16.50 -3.03 9.32
C GLY A 22 -16.31 -1.51 9.38
N VAL A 23 -15.72 -0.90 8.35
CA VAL A 23 -15.60 0.55 8.30
C VAL A 23 -16.99 1.17 8.15
N SER A 24 -17.26 2.19 8.97
CA SER A 24 -18.57 2.85 8.97
C SER A 24 -18.95 3.38 7.59
N GLU A 25 -20.17 3.07 7.15
CA GLU A 25 -20.73 3.61 5.90
C GLU A 25 -20.86 5.14 5.91
N GLN A 26 -20.82 5.76 7.09
CA GLN A 26 -20.78 7.21 7.21
C GLN A 26 -19.44 7.80 6.76
N ILE A 27 -18.37 7.03 6.84
CA ILE A 27 -17.02 7.44 6.46
C ILE A 27 -16.76 7.13 4.99
N ALA A 28 -17.04 5.90 4.57
CA ALA A 28 -16.76 5.46 3.20
C ALA A 28 -17.48 4.16 2.86
N GLU A 29 -17.67 3.94 1.57
CA GLU A 29 -18.05 2.64 1.03
C GLU A 29 -16.82 1.99 0.41
N PHE A 30 -16.44 0.82 0.91
CA PHE A 30 -15.28 0.08 0.46
C PHE A 30 -15.66 -1.20 -0.28
N GLN A 31 -14.89 -1.51 -1.32
CA GLN A 31 -14.88 -2.81 -1.97
C GLN A 31 -13.44 -3.29 -2.07
N LEU A 32 -13.20 -4.51 -1.62
CA LEU A 32 -11.89 -5.15 -1.68
C LEU A 32 -12.00 -6.43 -2.49
N GLU A 33 -11.15 -6.54 -3.49
CA GLU A 33 -10.97 -7.74 -4.29
C GLU A 33 -9.54 -8.25 -4.10
N GLN A 34 -9.39 -9.55 -3.95
CA GLN A 34 -8.11 -10.15 -3.71
C GLN A 34 -7.95 -11.40 -4.56
N GLN A 35 -6.75 -11.57 -5.11
CA GLN A 35 -6.36 -12.77 -5.84
C GLN A 35 -4.97 -13.20 -5.43
N ILE A 36 -4.80 -14.49 -5.22
CA ILE A 36 -3.50 -15.10 -4.99
C ILE A 36 -3.04 -15.71 -6.31
N LEU A 37 -1.93 -15.20 -6.84
CA LEU A 37 -1.36 -15.62 -8.11
C LEU A 37 0.01 -16.25 -7.83
N GLY A 38 0.01 -17.55 -7.50
CA GLY A 38 1.22 -18.23 -7.07
C GLY A 38 1.74 -17.65 -5.76
N ASP A 39 2.96 -17.10 -5.78
CA ASP A 39 3.60 -16.50 -4.61
C ASP A 39 3.33 -14.99 -4.48
N HIS A 40 2.49 -14.45 -5.34
CA HIS A 40 2.14 -13.04 -5.34
C HIS A 40 0.70 -12.86 -4.89
N THR A 41 0.43 -11.80 -4.17
CA THR A 41 -0.93 -11.42 -3.79
C THR A 41 -1.30 -10.10 -4.44
N TYR A 42 -2.44 -10.10 -5.10
CA TYR A 42 -3.01 -8.95 -5.78
C TYR A 42 -4.20 -8.46 -4.98
N TYR A 43 -4.20 -7.16 -4.68
CA TYR A 43 -5.33 -6.49 -4.03
C TYR A 43 -5.82 -5.37 -4.93
N ARG A 44 -7.13 -5.29 -5.10
CA ARG A 44 -7.78 -4.14 -5.69
C ARG A 44 -8.78 -3.62 -4.70
N TRP A 45 -8.61 -2.39 -4.27
CA TRP A 45 -9.58 -1.77 -3.40
C TRP A 45 -10.12 -0.50 -4.02
N GLN A 46 -11.41 -0.27 -3.80
CA GLN A 46 -12.13 0.89 -4.23
C GLN A 46 -12.82 1.52 -3.04
N ALA A 47 -12.80 2.83 -2.98
CA ALA A 47 -13.43 3.57 -1.90
C ALA A 47 -14.19 4.77 -2.46
N GLN A 48 -15.44 4.91 -2.03
CA GLN A 48 -16.20 6.14 -2.21
C GLN A 48 -16.16 6.87 -0.87
N MET A 49 -15.41 7.96 -0.81
CA MET A 49 -15.19 8.68 0.44
C MET A 49 -16.34 9.64 0.74
N LYS A 50 -16.81 9.64 1.97
CA LYS A 50 -17.85 10.53 2.45
C LYS A 50 -17.33 11.58 3.42
N GLU A 51 -16.18 11.31 4.03
CA GLU A 51 -15.52 12.21 4.97
C GLU A 51 -14.00 12.17 4.75
N ASP A 52 -13.33 13.27 5.08
CA ASP A 52 -11.87 13.31 5.13
C ASP A 52 -11.38 12.30 6.15
N THR A 53 -10.53 11.36 5.74
CA THR A 53 -10.14 10.25 6.61
C THR A 53 -8.67 9.92 6.45
N ALA A 54 -8.01 9.64 7.56
CA ALA A 54 -6.67 9.09 7.62
C ALA A 54 -6.77 7.63 8.07
N PHE A 55 -6.33 6.72 7.22
CA PHE A 55 -6.17 5.31 7.56
C PHE A 55 -4.72 5.05 7.93
N GLN A 56 -4.49 4.44 9.09
CA GLN A 56 -3.14 4.13 9.54
C GLN A 56 -3.04 2.67 10.00
N GLY A 57 -1.91 2.06 9.75
CA GLY A 57 -1.66 0.69 10.16
C GLY A 57 -0.18 0.31 10.07
N TYR A 58 0.18 -0.74 10.78
CA TYR A 58 1.53 -1.30 10.74
C TYR A 58 1.61 -2.41 9.71
N MET A 59 2.73 -2.45 9.01
CA MET A 59 3.09 -3.57 8.15
C MET A 59 4.19 -4.37 8.85
N ASP A 60 3.94 -5.65 9.12
CA ASP A 60 4.86 -6.49 9.87
C ASP A 60 5.55 -7.56 9.03
N ILE A 61 5.12 -7.75 7.79
CA ILE A 61 5.67 -8.78 6.90
C ILE A 61 6.64 -8.15 5.93
N PRO A 62 7.92 -8.56 5.96
CA PRO A 62 8.89 -8.09 4.97
C PRO A 62 8.43 -8.44 3.56
N SER A 63 8.29 -7.43 2.73
CA SER A 63 7.82 -7.63 1.35
C SER A 63 8.19 -6.46 0.46
N LEU A 64 8.12 -6.72 -0.83
CA LEU A 64 8.11 -5.71 -1.87
C LEU A 64 6.66 -5.46 -2.25
N ARG A 65 6.24 -4.22 -2.31
CA ARG A 65 4.90 -3.85 -2.71
C ARG A 65 4.93 -2.88 -3.87
N LEU A 66 4.15 -3.20 -4.89
CA LEU A 66 3.89 -2.34 -6.02
C LEU A 66 2.51 -1.73 -5.83
N TYR A 67 2.44 -0.42 -5.86
CA TYR A 67 1.25 0.32 -5.52
C TYR A 67 0.86 1.21 -6.69
N PHE A 68 -0.29 0.93 -7.30
CA PHE A 68 -0.77 1.65 -8.49
C PHE A 68 -2.04 2.40 -8.16
N VAL A 69 -2.03 3.70 -8.33
CA VAL A 69 -3.22 4.54 -8.16
C VAL A 69 -3.93 4.64 -9.51
N ILE A 70 -5.08 3.98 -9.60
CA ILE A 70 -5.86 3.91 -10.84
C ILE A 70 -6.78 5.13 -10.95
N GLN A 71 -7.41 5.51 -9.84
CA GLN A 71 -8.36 6.61 -9.82
C GLN A 71 -8.28 7.38 -8.52
N THR A 72 -8.21 8.70 -8.63
CA THR A 72 -8.47 9.67 -7.57
C THR A 72 -8.62 11.04 -8.26
N HIS A 73 -9.54 11.86 -7.80
CA HIS A 73 -9.73 13.21 -8.34
C HIS A 73 -8.97 14.26 -7.51
N LYS A 74 -8.88 14.03 -6.21
CA LYS A 74 -8.28 15.02 -5.29
C LYS A 74 -6.84 14.69 -4.92
N GLY A 75 -6.37 13.49 -5.27
CA GLY A 75 -5.08 12.98 -4.86
C GLY A 75 -5.14 12.35 -3.47
N MET A 76 -4.16 11.50 -3.21
CA MET A 76 -3.98 10.84 -1.91
C MET A 76 -2.64 11.24 -1.35
N GLN A 77 -2.57 11.43 -0.04
CA GLN A 77 -1.28 11.55 0.64
C GLN A 77 -0.95 10.25 1.31
N VAL A 78 0.24 9.75 1.03
CA VAL A 78 0.75 8.49 1.60
C VAL A 78 1.95 8.85 2.47
N GLU A 79 1.88 8.49 3.74
CA GLU A 79 2.96 8.68 4.70
C GLU A 79 3.48 7.32 5.15
N ILE A 80 4.77 7.10 4.98
CA ILE A 80 5.44 5.88 5.45
C ILE A 80 6.71 6.31 6.18
N ASP A 81 6.82 5.94 7.47
CA ASP A 81 7.93 6.31 8.33
C ASP A 81 8.22 7.82 8.28
N LYS A 82 7.16 8.62 8.41
CA LYS A 82 7.21 10.10 8.37
C LYS A 82 7.58 10.71 7.03
N ARG A 83 7.72 9.92 5.98
CA ARG A 83 7.93 10.42 4.62
C ARG A 83 6.58 10.54 3.92
N ILE A 84 6.27 11.73 3.45
CA ILE A 84 4.99 12.03 2.80
C ILE A 84 5.20 12.14 1.31
N SER A 85 4.36 11.44 0.56
CA SER A 85 4.28 11.58 -0.89
C SER A 85 2.83 11.79 -1.31
N THR A 86 2.63 12.46 -2.43
CA THR A 86 1.31 12.65 -3.02
C THR A 86 1.13 11.66 -4.16
N ALA A 87 0.05 10.89 -4.11
CA ALA A 87 -0.30 9.94 -5.15
C ALA A 87 -1.46 10.48 -5.97
N LYS A 88 -1.29 10.52 -7.28
CA LYS A 88 -2.29 10.97 -8.25
C LYS A 88 -2.67 9.80 -9.15
N ALA A 89 -3.82 9.90 -9.81
CA ALA A 89 -4.23 8.89 -10.78
C ALA A 89 -3.16 8.69 -11.87
N GLY A 90 -2.90 7.44 -12.20
CA GLY A 90 -1.89 7.05 -13.16
C GLY A 90 -0.46 6.97 -12.61
N THR A 91 -0.26 7.21 -11.31
CA THR A 91 1.05 7.09 -10.68
C THR A 91 1.23 5.72 -10.01
N HIS A 92 2.48 5.40 -9.77
CA HIS A 92 2.82 4.18 -9.05
C HIS A 92 3.94 4.45 -8.05
N ASN A 93 3.95 3.69 -6.98
CA ASN A 93 5.02 3.69 -5.99
C ASN A 93 5.50 2.26 -5.80
N ILE A 94 6.79 2.12 -5.56
CA ILE A 94 7.40 0.86 -5.15
C ILE A 94 7.84 1.04 -3.71
N PHE A 95 7.35 0.16 -2.86
CA PHE A 95 7.68 0.17 -1.45
C PHE A 95 8.24 -1.18 -1.06
N PHE A 96 9.33 -1.17 -0.32
CA PHE A 96 9.85 -2.38 0.30
C PHE A 96 10.41 -2.06 1.67
N GLY A 97 10.22 -2.99 2.58
CA GLY A 97 10.66 -2.84 3.94
C GLY A 97 10.92 -4.16 4.59
N ARG A 98 11.86 -4.18 5.50
CA ARG A 98 12.24 -5.35 6.28
C ARG A 98 11.76 -5.24 7.73
N GLU A 99 11.52 -4.03 8.17
CA GLU A 99 11.11 -3.74 9.53
C GLU A 99 9.65 -3.31 9.55
N GLU A 100 9.03 -3.50 10.71
CA GLU A 100 7.70 -2.97 10.95
C GLU A 100 7.69 -1.46 10.74
N CYS A 101 6.75 -0.96 9.96
CA CYS A 101 6.61 0.47 9.74
C CYS A 101 5.16 0.90 9.80
N LEU A 102 4.95 2.14 10.21
CA LEU A 102 3.63 2.76 10.22
C LEU A 102 3.35 3.40 8.87
N GLY A 103 2.29 2.93 8.24
CA GLY A 103 1.75 3.54 7.02
C GLY A 103 0.50 4.34 7.32
N LYS A 104 0.31 5.46 6.62
CA LYS A 104 -0.85 6.32 6.78
C LYS A 104 -1.27 6.88 5.42
N ASP A 105 -2.55 6.69 5.10
CA ASP A 105 -3.14 7.18 3.86
C ASP A 105 -4.20 8.24 4.20
N PHE A 106 -4.07 9.41 3.59
CA PHE A 106 -5.06 10.47 3.69
C PHE A 106 -5.94 10.48 2.46
N LEU A 107 -7.24 10.30 2.66
CA LEU A 107 -8.25 10.28 1.60
C LEU A 107 -9.21 11.42 1.82
N HIS A 108 -9.53 12.13 0.73
CA HIS A 108 -10.39 13.31 0.78
C HIS A 108 -11.87 12.97 0.62
N ARG A 109 -12.69 13.72 1.32
CA ARG A 109 -14.14 13.69 1.17
C ARG A 109 -14.55 13.88 -0.29
N ASP A 110 -15.58 13.17 -0.70
CA ASP A 110 -16.18 13.21 -2.04
C ASP A 110 -15.27 12.71 -3.16
N ASP A 111 -14.19 12.03 -2.80
CA ASP A 111 -13.31 11.39 -3.78
C ASP A 111 -13.70 9.92 -3.98
N THR A 112 -13.53 9.45 -5.21
CA THR A 112 -13.63 8.04 -5.57
C THR A 112 -12.24 7.53 -5.86
N ILE A 113 -11.81 6.52 -5.12
CA ILE A 113 -10.43 6.05 -5.13
C ILE A 113 -10.41 4.60 -5.57
N GLU A 114 -9.48 4.28 -6.46
CA GLU A 114 -9.18 2.92 -6.85
C GLU A 114 -7.68 2.71 -6.86
N VAL A 115 -7.24 1.69 -6.13
CA VAL A 115 -5.84 1.33 -5.98
C VAL A 115 -5.65 -0.16 -6.19
N ILE A 116 -4.59 -0.50 -6.90
CA ILE A 116 -4.12 -1.87 -7.05
C ILE A 116 -2.79 -2.00 -6.34
N THR A 117 -2.68 -3.01 -5.49
CA THR A 117 -1.44 -3.33 -4.78
C THR A 117 -1.04 -4.77 -5.12
N VAL A 118 0.22 -4.95 -5.49
CA VAL A 118 0.80 -6.28 -5.67
C VAL A 118 1.83 -6.49 -4.57
N ALA A 119 1.60 -7.49 -3.72
CA ALA A 119 2.53 -7.84 -2.65
C ALA A 119 3.38 -9.05 -3.09
N ILE A 120 4.69 -8.88 -3.04
CA ILE A 120 5.68 -9.89 -3.42
C ILE A 120 6.45 -10.26 -2.16
N SER A 121 6.55 -11.56 -1.86
CA SER A 121 7.24 -12.04 -0.68
C SER A 121 8.73 -11.70 -0.71
N ALA A 122 9.37 -11.68 0.46
CA ALA A 122 10.81 -11.47 0.55
C ALA A 122 11.60 -12.52 -0.23
N GLU A 123 11.14 -13.77 -0.20
CA GLU A 123 11.77 -14.87 -0.96
C GLU A 123 11.73 -14.62 -2.46
N ASN A 124 10.56 -14.22 -2.97
CA ASN A 124 10.41 -13.90 -4.39
C ASN A 124 11.19 -12.66 -4.80
N PHE A 125 11.29 -11.67 -3.91
CA PHE A 125 12.13 -10.51 -4.16
C PHE A 125 13.59 -10.93 -4.36
N ALA A 126 14.09 -11.82 -3.50
CA ALA A 126 15.45 -12.36 -3.64
C ALA A 126 15.65 -13.08 -4.97
N GLN A 127 14.68 -13.90 -5.38
CA GLN A 127 14.75 -14.61 -6.66
C GLN A 127 14.73 -13.64 -7.85
N MET A 128 13.92 -12.60 -7.80
CA MET A 128 13.87 -11.57 -8.83
C MET A 128 15.20 -10.84 -8.95
N ALA A 129 15.87 -10.57 -7.82
CA ALA A 129 17.18 -9.93 -7.82
C ALA A 129 18.24 -10.80 -8.47
N VAL A 130 18.17 -12.11 -8.30
CA VAL A 130 19.10 -13.07 -8.94
C VAL A 130 18.84 -13.19 -10.43
N GLN A 131 17.56 -13.26 -10.84
CA GLN A 131 17.18 -13.43 -12.24
C GLN A 131 17.35 -12.15 -13.06
N TYR A 132 17.10 -11.00 -12.46
CA TYR A 132 17.13 -9.70 -13.13
C TYR A 132 17.95 -8.69 -12.31
N PRO A 133 19.26 -8.96 -12.13
CA PRO A 133 20.10 -8.16 -11.24
C PRO A 133 20.22 -6.69 -11.67
N GLU A 134 20.17 -6.42 -12.96
CA GLU A 134 20.24 -5.06 -13.50
C GLU A 134 19.04 -4.19 -13.08
N ILE A 135 17.93 -4.82 -12.70
CA ILE A 135 16.72 -4.10 -12.26
C ILE A 135 16.60 -4.11 -10.74
N PHE A 136 16.75 -5.28 -10.11
CA PHE A 136 16.33 -5.48 -8.73
C PHE A 136 17.48 -5.61 -7.73
N MET A 137 18.70 -5.88 -8.17
CA MET A 137 19.78 -6.18 -7.22
C MET A 137 20.12 -5.02 -6.31
N ALA A 138 20.16 -3.79 -6.83
CA ALA A 138 20.42 -2.60 -6.01
C ALA A 138 19.34 -2.38 -4.96
N TRP A 139 18.08 -2.62 -5.31
CA TRP A 139 16.96 -2.53 -4.37
C TRP A 139 17.03 -3.63 -3.31
N TYR A 140 17.35 -4.85 -3.73
CA TYR A 140 17.47 -5.98 -2.82
C TYR A 140 18.61 -5.79 -1.82
N GLU A 141 19.75 -5.28 -2.25
CA GLU A 141 20.86 -4.96 -1.37
C GLU A 141 20.48 -3.90 -0.33
N ARG A 142 19.71 -2.91 -0.72
CA ARG A 142 19.17 -1.92 0.23
C ARG A 142 18.21 -2.55 1.22
N TYR A 143 17.34 -3.42 0.74
CA TYR A 143 16.44 -4.19 1.59
C TYR A 143 17.21 -5.03 2.61
N GLU A 144 18.29 -5.68 2.19
CA GLU A 144 19.10 -6.50 3.08
C GLU A 144 19.85 -5.68 4.15
N ARG A 145 20.23 -4.46 3.84
CA ARG A 145 20.89 -3.57 4.81
C ARG A 145 19.94 -3.07 5.90
N GLY A 146 18.65 -3.30 5.73
CA GLY A 146 17.64 -2.85 6.66
C GLY A 146 17.06 -1.49 6.30
N GLY A 147 15.96 -1.13 6.97
CA GLY A 147 15.22 0.08 6.69
C GLY A 147 14.12 -0.11 5.67
N ASN A 148 13.29 0.90 5.53
CA ASN A 148 12.16 0.93 4.64
C ASN A 148 12.41 1.88 3.48
N PHE A 149 11.90 1.55 2.32
CA PHE A 149 12.23 2.23 1.09
C PHE A 149 10.99 2.55 0.29
N ILE A 150 10.90 3.77 -0.22
CA ILE A 150 9.87 4.18 -1.15
C ILE A 150 10.54 4.73 -2.40
N LEU A 151 10.15 4.20 -3.56
CA LEU A 151 10.50 4.75 -4.85
C LEU A 151 9.22 5.32 -5.47
N SER A 152 9.15 6.62 -5.63
CA SER A 152 8.03 7.27 -6.28
C SER A 152 8.41 7.70 -7.69
N PRO A 153 7.42 7.92 -8.59
CA PRO A 153 7.69 8.36 -9.95
C PRO A 153 8.46 9.70 -10.03
N ASP A 154 8.32 10.53 -9.00
CA ASP A 154 8.97 11.84 -8.94
C ASP A 154 10.48 11.75 -8.71
N HIS A 155 10.99 10.55 -8.44
CA HIS A 155 12.39 10.26 -8.18
C HIS A 155 13.03 9.38 -9.25
N SER A 156 12.30 9.13 -10.31
CA SER A 156 12.79 8.34 -11.44
C SER A 156 13.72 9.16 -12.35
#